data_b6d950d7b48f6d0900997d12b9f334be
#
_entry.id   b6d950d7b48f6d0900997d12b9f334be
#
_cell.length_a   1.000
_cell.length_b   1.000
_cell.length_c   1.000
_cell.angle_alpha   90.00
_cell.angle_beta   90.00
_cell.angle_gamma   90.00
#
_symmetry.space_group_name_H-M   'P 1'
#
loop_
_entity.id
_entity.type
_entity.pdbx_description
1 polymer ?
#
loop_
_entity_poly.entity_id
_entity_poly.type
_entity_poly.pdbx_seq_one_letter_code
_entity_poly.pdbx_strand_id
1 'polypeptide(L)'
;MDKSTSKKLFRSVAVCALSATMLFSGSCGKPKEDKVTIAVITKQDISFWGEVKKGAEDAGRELGCDIIYNVATSDNDYASQIEFINNAINDKVDAIVIAPNGNKELEDAYQRASDAGIKLININSRSDFKDIITCISSSDTDAGAVAARHSAEVVLNSTKMREKFSSGTAQAKDIVETGSGAILIIGHTAEATAEPRIEGYEKECINQMISMAQKDNIDITGGSGRQPSQAELESMFEPFFIDDTQRCSTVDAAYDETMKYLTGKDADKILTIFATNTNTTLGVCKAVQEKEMAGKIHVVGFNSDEQEINYLRSGVADGLVIQNPYTMGYVGVSYANKAVDDNAIPAALDTGVTYVSADNLNDEYVQLLLHPDTY
;
A
#
# COMPACT_ATOMS: atom_id res chain seq x y z
N MET A 1 -36.45 -35.38 28.88
CA MET A 1 -37.91 -35.17 28.97
C MET A 1 -38.20 -33.84 28.31
N ASP A 2 -38.98 -33.60 27.37
CA ASP A 2 -39.74 -34.36 26.39
C ASP A 2 -40.14 -33.33 25.31
N LYS A 3 -39.91 -33.67 24.16
CA LYS A 3 -40.62 -33.69 22.91
C LYS A 3 -41.98 -33.02 22.90
N SER A 4 -42.21 -32.31 21.82
CA SER A 4 -43.34 -32.61 20.96
C SER A 4 -44.44 -31.54 20.85
N THR A 5 -44.66 -31.24 19.59
CA THR A 5 -45.94 -30.98 18.90
C THR A 5 -46.50 -29.56 19.02
N SER A 6 -46.89 -28.88 17.96
CA SER A 6 -47.94 -29.33 17.05
C SER A 6 -47.98 -28.49 15.78
N LYS A 7 -48.15 -29.17 14.70
CA LYS A 7 -48.58 -28.79 13.37
C LYS A 7 -50.11 -28.41 13.37
N LYS A 8 -50.49 -27.66 12.32
CA LYS A 8 -51.81 -27.62 11.62
C LYS A 8 -52.77 -26.52 12.01
N LEU A 9 -53.15 -25.75 10.99
CA LEU A 9 -54.51 -25.72 10.36
C LEU A 9 -54.44 -24.68 9.25
N PHE A 10 -54.52 -24.92 8.00
CA PHE A 10 -55.46 -25.51 7.07
C PHE A 10 -56.70 -24.62 6.77
N ARG A 11 -56.75 -24.26 5.46
CA ARG A 11 -57.90 -24.33 4.53
C ARG A 11 -58.91 -23.20 4.63
N SER A 12 -59.39 -22.60 3.64
CA SER A 12 -59.70 -22.71 2.19
C SER A 12 -60.93 -21.83 1.97
N VAL A 13 -61.12 -21.25 0.84
CA VAL A 13 -62.38 -21.07 0.04
C VAL A 13 -62.00 -20.19 -1.13
N ALA A 14 -61.82 -20.57 -2.30
CA ALA A 14 -62.69 -21.08 -3.38
C ALA A 14 -63.30 -19.94 -4.21
N VAL A 15 -62.76 -19.79 -5.41
CA VAL A 15 -63.34 -19.82 -6.73
C VAL A 15 -64.53 -18.89 -7.03
N CYS A 16 -64.30 -17.97 -7.98
CA CYS A 16 -65.23 -17.74 -9.09
C CYS A 16 -64.44 -17.33 -10.35
N ALA A 17 -64.55 -18.14 -11.35
CA ALA A 17 -64.06 -17.94 -12.70
C ALA A 17 -64.95 -16.95 -13.46
N LEU A 18 -64.38 -16.07 -14.26
CA LEU A 18 -64.97 -15.68 -15.54
C LEU A 18 -63.85 -15.39 -16.55
N SER A 19 -63.84 -16.16 -17.58
CA SER A 19 -63.04 -16.14 -18.78
C SER A 19 -63.24 -14.84 -19.58
N ALA A 20 -62.09 -14.21 -19.97
CA ALA A 20 -62.02 -13.40 -21.18
C ALA A 20 -60.61 -13.61 -21.79
N THR A 21 -60.58 -14.45 -22.78
CA THR A 21 -59.47 -14.67 -23.71
C THR A 21 -59.19 -13.37 -24.48
N MET A 22 -58.01 -12.77 -24.24
CA MET A 22 -57.31 -11.96 -25.24
C MET A 22 -55.88 -12.43 -25.35
N LEU A 23 -55.61 -13.09 -26.47
CA LEU A 23 -54.30 -13.37 -26.98
C LEU A 23 -53.58 -12.04 -27.27
N PHE A 24 -52.71 -11.61 -26.38
CA PHE A 24 -51.61 -10.72 -26.73
C PHE A 24 -50.33 -11.52 -26.55
N SER A 25 -49.87 -12.07 -27.66
CA SER A 25 -48.49 -12.50 -27.85
C SER A 25 -47.60 -11.26 -27.86
N GLY A 26 -47.35 -10.71 -26.69
CA GLY A 26 -46.29 -9.76 -26.40
C GLY A 26 -45.16 -10.55 -25.75
N SER A 27 -44.13 -10.89 -26.53
CA SER A 27 -42.85 -11.26 -26.01
C SER A 27 -42.33 -10.08 -25.19
N CYS A 28 -42.65 -10.06 -23.92
CA CYS A 28 -41.97 -9.19 -22.96
C CYS A 28 -40.60 -9.84 -22.66
N GLY A 29 -39.65 -9.63 -23.57
CA GLY A 29 -38.27 -9.65 -23.14
C GLY A 29 -38.19 -8.64 -21.98
N LYS A 30 -37.74 -9.08 -20.79
CA LYS A 30 -37.30 -8.14 -19.75
C LYS A 30 -36.37 -7.15 -20.43
N PRO A 31 -36.47 -5.83 -20.17
CA PRO A 31 -35.43 -4.90 -20.59
C PRO A 31 -34.13 -5.51 -20.12
N LYS A 32 -33.16 -5.65 -21.00
CA LYS A 32 -31.79 -5.96 -20.60
C LYS A 32 -31.41 -4.78 -19.71
N GLU A 33 -31.34 -4.98 -18.41
CA GLU A 33 -30.72 -3.99 -17.55
C GLU A 33 -29.35 -3.74 -18.15
N ASP A 34 -29.10 -2.50 -18.56
CA ASP A 34 -27.79 -2.12 -19.07
C ASP A 34 -26.81 -2.38 -17.93
N LYS A 35 -25.87 -3.29 -18.17
CA LYS A 35 -24.85 -3.65 -17.17
C LYS A 35 -24.01 -2.42 -16.89
N VAL A 36 -23.76 -2.16 -15.61
CA VAL A 36 -22.77 -1.16 -15.20
C VAL A 36 -21.41 -1.51 -15.78
N THR A 37 -20.79 -0.57 -16.46
CA THR A 37 -19.46 -0.71 -17.07
C THR A 37 -18.47 0.17 -16.32
N ILE A 38 -17.39 -0.44 -15.83
CA ILE A 38 -16.38 0.24 -15.01
C ILE A 38 -15.01 0.10 -15.69
N ALA A 39 -14.36 1.23 -15.97
CA ALA A 39 -12.97 1.24 -16.41
C ALA A 39 -12.06 1.21 -15.17
N VAL A 40 -11.10 0.29 -15.16
CA VAL A 40 -10.05 0.18 -14.13
C VAL A 40 -8.72 0.51 -14.76
N ILE A 41 -8.04 1.56 -14.28
CA ILE A 41 -6.82 2.11 -14.87
C ILE A 41 -5.70 2.06 -13.83
N THR A 42 -4.61 1.37 -14.13
CA THR A 42 -3.47 1.19 -13.23
C THR A 42 -2.15 1.73 -13.81
N LYS A 43 -1.06 1.68 -13.01
CA LYS A 43 0.16 2.44 -13.28
C LYS A 43 1.16 1.70 -14.18
N GLN A 44 1.38 0.40 -13.97
CA GLN A 44 2.38 -0.39 -14.69
C GLN A 44 2.08 -1.88 -14.61
N ASP A 45 2.73 -2.68 -15.46
CA ASP A 45 2.52 -4.13 -15.52
C ASP A 45 3.51 -4.86 -14.59
N ILE A 46 3.15 -4.93 -13.32
CA ILE A 46 3.85 -5.69 -12.27
C ILE A 46 2.84 -6.47 -11.42
N SER A 47 3.33 -7.44 -10.63
CA SER A 47 2.52 -8.33 -9.80
C SER A 47 1.49 -7.60 -8.93
N PHE A 48 1.85 -6.50 -8.28
CA PHE A 48 0.97 -5.66 -7.49
C PHE A 48 -0.32 -5.25 -8.26
N TRP A 49 -0.17 -4.76 -9.49
CA TRP A 49 -1.31 -4.36 -10.32
C TRP A 49 -2.07 -5.56 -10.89
N GLY A 50 -1.41 -6.71 -11.03
CA GLY A 50 -2.06 -7.98 -11.35
C GLY A 50 -3.07 -8.40 -10.27
N GLU A 51 -2.73 -8.20 -8.99
CA GLU A 51 -3.64 -8.46 -7.87
C GLU A 51 -4.80 -7.44 -7.81
N VAL A 52 -4.55 -6.16 -8.08
CA VAL A 52 -5.62 -5.15 -8.24
C VAL A 52 -6.58 -5.57 -9.34
N LYS A 53 -6.06 -6.00 -10.50
CA LYS A 53 -6.85 -6.51 -11.62
C LYS A 53 -7.75 -7.66 -11.19
N LYS A 54 -7.16 -8.65 -10.50
CA LYS A 54 -7.88 -9.83 -10.01
C LYS A 54 -9.04 -9.44 -9.09
N GLY A 55 -8.77 -8.57 -8.11
CA GLY A 55 -9.81 -8.07 -7.21
C GLY A 55 -10.93 -7.35 -7.96
N ALA A 56 -10.58 -6.51 -8.93
CA ALA A 56 -11.55 -5.80 -9.75
C ALA A 56 -12.41 -6.74 -10.61
N GLU A 57 -11.80 -7.75 -11.25
CA GLU A 57 -12.52 -8.75 -12.05
C GLU A 57 -13.44 -9.62 -11.20
N ASP A 58 -13.02 -10.00 -9.98
CA ASP A 58 -13.83 -10.79 -9.06
C ASP A 58 -15.04 -9.99 -8.58
N ALA A 59 -14.86 -8.73 -8.20
CA ALA A 59 -15.97 -7.84 -7.85
C ALA A 59 -16.93 -7.63 -9.05
N GLY A 60 -16.39 -7.42 -10.25
CA GLY A 60 -17.18 -7.27 -11.46
C GLY A 60 -18.05 -8.50 -11.73
N ARG A 61 -17.47 -9.70 -11.58
CA ARG A 61 -18.21 -10.98 -11.75
C ARG A 61 -19.31 -11.15 -10.71
N GLU A 62 -19.02 -10.83 -9.44
CA GLU A 62 -19.98 -10.96 -8.34
C GLU A 62 -21.12 -9.97 -8.45
N LEU A 63 -20.83 -8.72 -8.82
CA LEU A 63 -21.81 -7.64 -8.94
C LEU A 63 -22.52 -7.62 -10.30
N GLY A 64 -22.04 -8.39 -11.28
CA GLY A 64 -22.59 -8.40 -12.62
C GLY A 64 -22.17 -7.19 -13.46
N CYS A 65 -21.08 -6.50 -13.13
CA CYS A 65 -20.53 -5.37 -13.87
C CYS A 65 -19.59 -5.84 -14.99
N ASP A 66 -19.49 -5.06 -16.05
CA ASP A 66 -18.45 -5.25 -17.07
C ASP A 66 -17.21 -4.41 -16.72
N ILE A 67 -16.04 -5.06 -16.71
CA ILE A 67 -14.77 -4.43 -16.34
C ILE A 67 -13.91 -4.24 -17.59
N ILE A 68 -13.46 -2.99 -17.83
CA ILE A 68 -12.48 -2.64 -18.84
C ILE A 68 -11.17 -2.30 -18.12
N TYR A 69 -10.18 -3.20 -18.21
CA TYR A 69 -8.91 -3.02 -17.52
C TYR A 69 -7.85 -2.45 -18.46
N ASN A 70 -7.18 -1.37 -18.02
CA ASN A 70 -6.10 -0.70 -18.74
C ASN A 70 -4.91 -0.49 -17.80
N VAL A 71 -3.71 -0.69 -18.29
CA VAL A 71 -2.47 -0.51 -17.55
C VAL A 71 -1.52 0.39 -18.34
N ALA A 72 -1.00 1.44 -17.68
CA ALA A 72 0.02 2.31 -18.23
C ALA A 72 1.39 1.59 -18.25
N THR A 73 2.38 2.17 -18.90
CA THR A 73 3.69 1.51 -19.08
C THR A 73 4.66 1.77 -17.93
N SER A 74 4.40 2.81 -17.13
CA SER A 74 5.21 3.21 -15.97
C SER A 74 4.46 4.19 -15.08
N ASP A 75 4.98 4.44 -13.89
CA ASP A 75 4.42 5.40 -12.91
C ASP A 75 4.43 6.87 -13.38
N ASN A 76 5.13 7.17 -14.46
CA ASN A 76 5.19 8.52 -15.06
C ASN A 76 4.49 8.60 -16.42
N ASP A 77 3.78 7.56 -16.81
CA ASP A 77 3.07 7.52 -18.09
C ASP A 77 1.67 8.13 -17.98
N TYR A 78 1.63 9.45 -17.80
CA TYR A 78 0.38 10.23 -17.75
C TYR A 78 -0.36 10.18 -19.08
N ALA A 79 0.38 10.13 -20.20
CA ALA A 79 -0.20 10.16 -21.52
C ALA A 79 -1.11 8.95 -21.79
N SER A 80 -0.66 7.76 -21.44
CA SER A 80 -1.50 6.56 -21.53
C SER A 80 -2.71 6.64 -20.60
N GLN A 81 -2.57 7.14 -19.37
CA GLN A 81 -3.72 7.28 -18.48
C GLN A 81 -4.75 8.31 -19.02
N ILE A 82 -4.29 9.42 -19.59
CA ILE A 82 -5.18 10.40 -20.25
C ILE A 82 -5.92 9.75 -21.41
N GLU A 83 -5.21 8.95 -22.24
CA GLU A 83 -5.82 8.21 -23.34
C GLU A 83 -6.88 7.22 -22.84
N PHE A 84 -6.59 6.45 -21.80
CA PHE A 84 -7.53 5.48 -21.22
C PHE A 84 -8.77 6.16 -20.62
N ILE A 85 -8.62 7.33 -19.97
CA ILE A 85 -9.76 8.12 -19.50
C ILE A 85 -10.60 8.60 -20.69
N ASN A 86 -9.99 9.09 -21.77
CA ASN A 86 -10.71 9.52 -22.96
C ASN A 86 -11.43 8.35 -23.65
N ASN A 87 -10.82 7.17 -23.69
CA ASN A 87 -11.45 5.96 -24.22
C ASN A 87 -12.66 5.56 -23.36
N ALA A 88 -12.54 5.60 -22.03
CA ALA A 88 -13.63 5.35 -21.10
C ALA A 88 -14.81 6.33 -21.33
N ILE A 89 -14.53 7.61 -21.57
CA ILE A 89 -15.56 8.60 -21.92
C ILE A 89 -16.25 8.25 -23.26
N ASN A 90 -15.48 7.89 -24.29
CA ASN A 90 -16.01 7.50 -25.60
C ASN A 90 -16.88 6.23 -25.52
N ASP A 91 -16.45 5.26 -24.69
CA ASP A 91 -17.14 3.99 -24.44
C ASP A 91 -18.36 4.17 -23.52
N LYS A 92 -18.54 5.38 -22.95
CA LYS A 92 -19.63 5.76 -22.03
C LYS A 92 -19.71 4.83 -20.82
N VAL A 93 -18.56 4.58 -20.20
CA VAL A 93 -18.54 3.83 -18.93
C VAL A 93 -19.26 4.61 -17.83
N ASP A 94 -19.78 3.90 -16.84
CA ASP A 94 -20.52 4.51 -15.72
C ASP A 94 -19.55 5.03 -14.64
N ALA A 95 -18.39 4.39 -14.49
CA ALA A 95 -17.39 4.78 -13.51
C ALA A 95 -15.96 4.49 -13.99
N ILE A 96 -15.00 5.23 -13.42
CA ILE A 96 -13.56 5.01 -13.57
C ILE A 96 -12.97 4.78 -12.18
N VAL A 97 -12.29 3.65 -12.01
CA VAL A 97 -11.45 3.31 -10.86
C VAL A 97 -10.00 3.46 -11.30
N ILE A 98 -9.26 4.40 -10.75
CA ILE A 98 -7.92 4.75 -11.25
C ILE A 98 -6.90 4.90 -10.12
N ALA A 99 -5.71 4.32 -10.33
CA ALA A 99 -4.51 4.65 -9.59
C ALA A 99 -3.76 5.77 -10.34
N PRO A 100 -3.87 7.04 -9.92
CA PRO A 100 -3.33 8.16 -10.69
C PRO A 100 -1.79 8.17 -10.66
N ASN A 101 -1.18 8.41 -11.82
CA ASN A 101 0.26 8.64 -11.96
C ASN A 101 0.66 10.09 -11.61
N GLY A 102 -0.29 11.01 -11.60
CA GLY A 102 -0.07 12.41 -11.28
C GLY A 102 -1.35 13.10 -10.86
N ASN A 103 -1.21 14.29 -10.30
CA ASN A 103 -2.33 15.11 -9.84
C ASN A 103 -2.76 16.11 -10.93
N LYS A 104 -1.86 17.02 -11.29
CA LYS A 104 -2.13 18.11 -12.24
C LYS A 104 -2.22 17.61 -13.67
N GLU A 105 -1.44 16.60 -14.02
CA GLU A 105 -1.35 16.04 -15.35
C GLU A 105 -2.67 15.42 -15.80
N LEU A 106 -3.45 14.89 -14.85
CA LEU A 106 -4.73 14.23 -15.11
C LEU A 106 -5.96 15.13 -14.92
N GLU A 107 -5.79 16.34 -14.39
CA GLU A 107 -6.90 17.23 -13.99
C GLU A 107 -7.89 17.50 -15.13
N ASP A 108 -7.39 17.87 -16.31
CA ASP A 108 -8.24 18.12 -17.48
C ASP A 108 -8.99 16.86 -17.96
N ALA A 109 -8.36 15.69 -17.86
CA ALA A 109 -9.00 14.43 -18.23
C ALA A 109 -10.10 14.05 -17.22
N TYR A 110 -9.85 14.23 -15.92
CA TYR A 110 -10.84 14.06 -14.87
C TYR A 110 -12.01 15.01 -15.03
N GLN A 111 -11.75 16.29 -15.38
CA GLN A 111 -12.84 17.24 -15.60
C GLN A 111 -13.75 16.78 -16.75
N ARG A 112 -13.17 16.31 -17.88
CA ARG A 112 -13.98 15.77 -19.00
C ARG A 112 -14.80 14.54 -18.59
N ALA A 113 -14.23 13.64 -17.80
CA ALA A 113 -14.95 12.45 -17.31
C ALA A 113 -16.07 12.84 -16.35
N SER A 114 -15.82 13.78 -15.43
CA SER A 114 -16.84 14.33 -14.53
C SER A 114 -17.97 15.04 -15.29
N ASP A 115 -17.64 15.88 -16.29
CA ASP A 115 -18.63 16.56 -17.14
C ASP A 115 -19.49 15.57 -17.96
N ALA A 116 -18.94 14.39 -18.26
CA ALA A 116 -19.69 13.29 -18.89
C ALA A 116 -20.56 12.49 -17.89
N GLY A 117 -20.52 12.83 -16.59
CA GLY A 117 -21.29 12.17 -15.53
C GLY A 117 -20.66 10.87 -15.01
N ILE A 118 -19.43 10.56 -15.39
CA ILE A 118 -18.71 9.35 -14.98
C ILE A 118 -18.28 9.50 -13.51
N LYS A 119 -18.53 8.47 -12.69
CA LYS A 119 -18.12 8.45 -11.29
C LYS A 119 -16.62 8.17 -11.19
N LEU A 120 -15.89 8.97 -10.40
CA LEU A 120 -14.44 8.91 -10.27
C LEU A 120 -14.01 8.38 -8.90
N ILE A 121 -13.24 7.30 -8.90
CA ILE A 121 -12.73 6.64 -7.69
C ILE A 121 -11.23 6.46 -7.83
N ASN A 122 -10.48 6.87 -6.81
CA ASN A 122 -9.07 6.61 -6.73
C ASN A 122 -8.77 5.32 -5.94
N ILE A 123 -7.73 4.63 -6.34
CA ILE A 123 -7.11 3.52 -5.59
C ILE A 123 -5.60 3.75 -5.48
N ASN A 124 -4.97 3.20 -4.44
CA ASN A 124 -3.54 3.30 -4.14
C ASN A 124 -3.03 4.73 -3.88
N SER A 125 -3.27 5.67 -4.77
CA SER A 125 -2.85 7.07 -4.65
C SER A 125 -4.06 8.00 -4.76
N ARG A 126 -4.06 9.10 -4.01
CA ARG A 126 -5.14 10.09 -4.03
C ARG A 126 -4.81 11.23 -5.00
N SER A 127 -5.80 11.63 -5.78
CA SER A 127 -5.81 12.89 -6.50
C SER A 127 -6.56 13.96 -5.72
N ASP A 128 -6.15 15.23 -5.84
CA ASP A 128 -6.82 16.39 -5.25
C ASP A 128 -8.01 16.89 -6.10
N PHE A 129 -8.32 16.22 -7.20
CA PHE A 129 -9.44 16.61 -8.03
C PHE A 129 -10.76 16.52 -7.25
N LYS A 130 -11.53 17.62 -7.27
CA LYS A 130 -12.70 17.84 -6.38
C LYS A 130 -13.81 16.78 -6.49
N ASP A 131 -13.97 16.16 -7.66
CA ASP A 131 -15.05 15.21 -7.93
C ASP A 131 -14.61 13.75 -7.72
N ILE A 132 -13.43 13.50 -7.13
CA ILE A 132 -13.04 12.18 -6.64
C ILE A 132 -13.92 11.83 -5.43
N ILE A 133 -14.74 10.80 -5.60
CA ILE A 133 -15.74 10.39 -4.60
C ILE A 133 -15.08 9.73 -3.38
N THR A 134 -14.09 8.87 -3.63
CA THR A 134 -13.38 8.12 -2.58
C THR A 134 -11.97 7.75 -3.03
N CYS A 135 -11.11 7.42 -2.06
CA CYS A 135 -9.82 6.80 -2.30
C CYS A 135 -9.70 5.54 -1.44
N ILE A 136 -9.37 4.42 -2.06
CA ILE A 136 -9.10 3.14 -1.40
C ILE A 136 -7.59 2.89 -1.50
N SER A 137 -6.88 3.01 -0.39
CA SER A 137 -5.41 2.90 -0.35
C SER A 137 -4.94 2.38 1.00
N SER A 138 -3.71 1.89 1.08
CA SER A 138 -3.03 1.76 2.37
C SER A 138 -2.49 3.13 2.80
N SER A 139 -2.43 3.37 4.12
CA SER A 139 -1.77 4.56 4.66
C SER A 139 -0.26 4.43 4.47
N ASP A 140 0.31 5.26 3.60
CA ASP A 140 1.75 5.24 3.31
C ASP A 140 2.58 5.64 4.54
N THR A 141 2.10 6.60 5.34
CA THR A 141 2.76 6.99 6.59
C THR A 141 2.77 5.86 7.62
N ASP A 142 1.65 5.14 7.78
CA ASP A 142 1.59 3.98 8.68
C ASP A 142 2.44 2.82 8.17
N ALA A 143 2.52 2.65 6.87
CA ALA A 143 3.38 1.66 6.24
C ALA A 143 4.87 1.92 6.52
N GLY A 144 5.31 3.17 6.41
CA GLY A 144 6.64 3.59 6.83
C GLY A 144 6.88 3.33 8.32
N ALA A 145 5.92 3.68 9.18
CA ALA A 145 6.02 3.45 10.61
C ALA A 145 6.12 1.95 10.96
N VAL A 146 5.41 1.09 10.23
CA VAL A 146 5.52 -0.37 10.39
C VAL A 146 6.93 -0.86 10.06
N ALA A 147 7.52 -0.41 8.94
CA ALA A 147 8.91 -0.73 8.58
C ALA A 147 9.91 -0.26 9.63
N ALA A 148 9.70 0.95 10.15
CA ALA A 148 10.60 1.60 11.10
C ALA A 148 10.77 0.84 12.41
N ARG A 149 9.71 0.22 12.93
CA ARG A 149 9.76 -0.52 14.20
C ARG A 149 10.82 -1.61 14.16
N HIS A 150 10.91 -2.34 13.05
CA HIS A 150 11.90 -3.40 12.88
C HIS A 150 13.32 -2.86 12.66
N SER A 151 13.47 -1.82 11.85
CA SER A 151 14.76 -1.18 11.62
C SER A 151 15.32 -0.54 12.90
N ALA A 152 14.48 0.17 13.64
CA ALA A 152 14.88 0.77 14.91
C ALA A 152 15.30 -0.31 15.93
N GLU A 153 14.60 -1.43 15.99
CA GLU A 153 14.95 -2.54 16.86
C GLU A 153 16.35 -3.09 16.56
N VAL A 154 16.68 -3.26 15.29
CA VAL A 154 18.01 -3.69 14.83
C VAL A 154 19.09 -2.72 15.31
N VAL A 155 18.90 -1.43 15.03
CA VAL A 155 19.88 -0.40 15.41
C VAL A 155 20.06 -0.33 16.92
N LEU A 156 18.97 -0.27 17.66
CA LEU A 156 18.96 -0.11 19.10
C LEU A 156 19.50 -1.36 19.85
N ASN A 157 19.37 -2.54 19.25
CA ASN A 157 19.92 -3.79 19.79
C ASN A 157 21.35 -4.09 19.32
N SER A 158 21.92 -3.27 18.42
CA SER A 158 23.29 -3.47 17.97
C SER A 158 24.29 -3.44 19.14
N THR A 159 25.37 -4.21 19.04
CA THR A 159 26.38 -4.29 20.09
C THR A 159 26.90 -2.92 20.50
N LYS A 160 27.20 -2.05 19.51
CA LYS A 160 27.71 -0.70 19.75
C LYS A 160 26.74 0.14 20.61
N MET A 161 25.43 0.09 20.28
CA MET A 161 24.40 0.82 21.03
C MET A 161 24.23 0.25 22.44
N ARG A 162 24.18 -1.08 22.59
CA ARG A 162 24.02 -1.76 23.88
C ARG A 162 25.18 -1.52 24.81
N GLU A 163 26.40 -1.54 24.34
CA GLU A 163 27.60 -1.19 25.12
C GLU A 163 27.53 0.25 25.64
N LYS A 164 27.04 1.18 24.79
CA LYS A 164 26.90 2.58 25.19
C LYS A 164 25.83 2.75 26.26
N PHE A 165 24.66 2.15 26.08
CA PHE A 165 23.57 2.23 27.07
C PHE A 165 23.92 1.58 28.40
N SER A 166 24.61 0.44 28.37
CA SER A 166 24.98 -0.26 29.62
C SER A 166 26.05 0.46 30.44
N SER A 167 26.72 1.46 29.88
CA SER A 167 27.75 2.26 30.58
C SER A 167 27.18 3.08 31.75
N GLY A 168 25.85 3.36 31.75
CA GLY A 168 25.19 4.20 32.76
C GLY A 168 25.58 5.69 32.72
N THR A 169 26.36 6.11 31.70
CA THR A 169 26.85 7.49 31.53
C THR A 169 26.48 8.09 30.17
N ALA A 170 25.73 7.34 29.34
CA ALA A 170 25.34 7.78 28.01
C ALA A 170 24.45 9.04 28.05
N GLN A 171 24.68 9.94 27.11
CA GLN A 171 23.87 11.13 26.87
C GLN A 171 23.27 11.08 25.46
N ALA A 172 22.29 11.91 25.16
CA ALA A 172 21.70 11.98 23.83
C ALA A 172 22.72 12.11 22.70
N LYS A 173 23.76 12.95 22.86
CA LYS A 173 24.85 13.10 21.89
C LYS A 173 25.61 11.79 21.62
N ASP A 174 25.75 10.93 22.64
CA ASP A 174 26.47 9.65 22.50
C ASP A 174 25.65 8.66 21.68
N ILE A 175 24.31 8.72 21.82
CA ILE A 175 23.38 7.95 21.00
C ILE A 175 23.52 8.38 19.55
N VAL A 176 23.44 9.67 19.27
CA VAL A 176 23.54 10.26 17.92
C VAL A 176 24.89 9.91 17.27
N GLU A 177 26.00 10.09 18.00
CA GLU A 177 27.33 9.76 17.48
C GLU A 177 27.45 8.26 17.14
N THR A 178 26.94 7.38 18.02
CA THR A 178 27.02 5.92 17.83
C THR A 178 26.13 5.43 16.67
N GLY A 179 24.96 6.00 16.51
CA GLY A 179 23.98 5.63 15.49
C GLY A 179 24.10 6.38 14.16
N SER A 180 25.01 7.35 14.06
CA SER A 180 25.17 8.15 12.84
C SER A 180 25.45 7.30 11.60
N GLY A 181 24.56 7.36 10.60
CA GLY A 181 24.65 6.61 9.36
C GLY A 181 24.24 5.13 9.47
N ALA A 182 23.56 4.75 10.56
CA ALA A 182 23.14 3.35 10.78
C ALA A 182 21.97 2.90 9.89
N ILE A 183 21.18 3.84 9.39
CA ILE A 183 19.98 3.60 8.60
C ILE A 183 20.17 4.22 7.20
N LEU A 184 20.11 3.38 6.16
CA LEU A 184 20.08 3.83 4.77
C LEU A 184 18.65 3.72 4.25
N ILE A 185 18.15 4.79 3.62
CA ILE A 185 16.85 4.81 2.95
C ILE A 185 17.09 4.88 1.44
N ILE A 186 16.54 3.91 0.71
CA ILE A 186 16.59 3.85 -0.75
C ILE A 186 15.17 3.97 -1.30
N GLY A 187 14.94 5.04 -2.06
CA GLY A 187 13.61 5.37 -2.53
C GLY A 187 13.59 6.13 -3.86
N HIS A 188 12.37 6.58 -4.23
CA HIS A 188 12.15 7.42 -5.40
C HIS A 188 11.07 8.47 -5.09
N THR A 189 11.47 9.66 -4.63
CA THR A 189 10.56 10.72 -4.16
C THR A 189 9.68 11.33 -5.26
N ALA A 190 9.96 11.11 -6.55
CA ALA A 190 9.03 11.48 -7.61
C ALA A 190 7.74 10.63 -7.61
N GLU A 191 7.73 9.49 -6.90
CA GLU A 191 6.54 8.69 -6.67
C GLU A 191 5.76 9.26 -5.48
N ALA A 192 4.48 9.56 -5.67
CA ALA A 192 3.63 10.22 -4.67
C ALA A 192 3.50 9.47 -3.32
N THR A 193 3.78 8.17 -3.30
CA THR A 193 3.70 7.31 -2.12
C THR A 193 5.01 7.24 -1.34
N ALA A 194 6.14 7.60 -1.94
CA ALA A 194 7.46 7.43 -1.34
C ALA A 194 7.70 8.41 -0.19
N GLU A 195 7.43 9.69 -0.40
CA GLU A 195 7.67 10.73 0.61
C GLU A 195 6.89 10.51 1.91
N PRO A 196 5.56 10.21 1.90
CA PRO A 196 4.84 9.85 3.12
C PRO A 196 5.36 8.58 3.82
N ARG A 197 5.86 7.59 3.07
CA ARG A 197 6.48 6.39 3.67
C ARG A 197 7.77 6.73 4.40
N ILE A 198 8.62 7.57 3.80
CA ILE A 198 9.87 8.02 4.40
C ILE A 198 9.58 8.83 5.66
N GLU A 199 8.67 9.81 5.57
CA GLU A 199 8.27 10.63 6.72
C GLU A 199 7.76 9.76 7.89
N GLY A 200 6.87 8.80 7.60
CA GLY A 200 6.36 7.86 8.60
C GLY A 200 7.46 6.99 9.20
N TYR A 201 8.39 6.54 8.38
CA TYR A 201 9.53 5.73 8.78
C TYR A 201 10.47 6.49 9.73
N GLU A 202 10.93 7.66 9.34
CA GLU A 202 11.86 8.47 10.12
C GLU A 202 11.25 8.87 11.47
N LYS A 203 10.01 9.34 11.45
CA LYS A 203 9.28 9.73 12.65
C LYS A 203 9.13 8.58 13.65
N GLU A 204 8.78 7.39 13.17
CA GLU A 204 8.63 6.23 14.05
C GLU A 204 9.98 5.71 14.55
N CYS A 205 11.03 5.70 13.72
CA CYS A 205 12.40 5.41 14.19
C CYS A 205 12.79 6.34 15.35
N ILE A 206 12.57 7.65 15.22
CA ILE A 206 12.86 8.63 16.27
C ILE A 206 12.04 8.34 17.52
N ASN A 207 10.74 8.02 17.40
CA ASN A 207 9.89 7.65 18.52
C ASN A 207 10.41 6.42 19.28
N GLN A 208 10.89 5.39 18.56
CA GLN A 208 11.48 4.20 19.14
C GLN A 208 12.81 4.54 19.88
N MET A 209 13.63 5.40 19.30
CA MET A 209 14.88 5.87 19.92
C MET A 209 14.62 6.66 21.21
N ILE A 210 13.62 7.55 21.21
CA ILE A 210 13.19 8.30 22.39
C ILE A 210 12.67 7.35 23.47
N SER A 211 11.81 6.41 23.11
CA SER A 211 11.26 5.44 24.04
C SER A 211 12.35 4.61 24.73
N MET A 212 13.36 4.21 23.97
CA MET A 212 14.50 3.49 24.54
C MET A 212 15.36 4.39 25.43
N ALA A 213 15.66 5.62 25.00
CA ALA A 213 16.40 6.57 25.83
C ALA A 213 15.70 6.82 27.16
N GLN A 214 14.39 6.97 27.16
CA GLN A 214 13.58 7.12 28.38
C GLN A 214 13.64 5.87 29.27
N LYS A 215 13.52 4.69 28.68
CA LYS A 215 13.61 3.40 29.39
C LYS A 215 14.97 3.23 30.09
N ASP A 216 16.04 3.65 29.44
CA ASP A 216 17.40 3.52 29.93
C ASP A 216 17.86 4.78 30.72
N ASN A 217 16.94 5.70 31.05
CA ASN A 217 17.18 6.95 31.79
C ASN A 217 18.25 7.86 31.18
N ILE A 218 18.31 7.92 29.85
CA ILE A 218 19.22 8.80 29.12
C ILE A 218 18.64 10.19 29.04
N ASP A 219 19.42 11.20 29.36
CA ASP A 219 19.00 12.59 29.29
C ASP A 219 18.98 13.09 27.82
N ILE A 220 17.78 13.13 27.24
CA ILE A 220 17.52 13.68 25.90
C ILE A 220 17.31 15.22 25.94
N THR A 221 17.30 15.83 27.13
CA THR A 221 17.10 17.29 27.30
C THR A 221 18.39 18.09 27.19
N GLY A 222 19.52 17.42 27.07
CA GLY A 222 20.84 18.04 27.07
C GLY A 222 21.17 18.81 28.34
N GLY A 223 20.62 18.37 29.48
CA GLY A 223 20.82 18.99 30.80
C GLY A 223 19.91 20.22 31.04
N SER A 224 19.06 20.60 30.09
CA SER A 224 18.15 21.75 30.26
C SER A 224 16.95 21.46 31.15
N GLY A 225 16.62 20.20 31.36
CA GLY A 225 15.41 19.73 32.05
C GLY A 225 14.11 20.01 31.26
N ARG A 226 14.18 20.68 30.09
CA ARG A 226 13.06 20.95 29.21
C ARG A 226 12.92 19.81 28.18
N GLN A 227 11.73 19.25 28.04
CA GLN A 227 11.48 18.28 26.98
C GLN A 227 11.65 18.94 25.61
N PRO A 228 12.45 18.39 24.69
CA PRO A 228 12.57 18.87 23.33
C PRO A 228 11.21 18.79 22.60
N SER A 229 10.98 19.72 21.69
CA SER A 229 9.87 19.61 20.73
C SER A 229 10.12 18.49 19.71
N GLN A 230 9.08 18.08 19.01
CA GLN A 230 9.22 17.05 17.95
C GLN A 230 10.27 17.46 16.90
N ALA A 231 10.24 18.72 16.44
CA ALA A 231 11.22 19.22 15.46
C ALA A 231 12.67 19.23 16.00
N GLU A 232 12.85 19.50 17.29
CA GLU A 232 14.19 19.40 17.92
C GLU A 232 14.68 17.95 18.01
N LEU A 233 13.78 17.01 18.23
CA LEU A 233 14.10 15.57 18.27
C LEU A 233 14.41 15.05 16.84
N GLU A 234 13.62 15.44 15.85
CA GLU A 234 13.88 15.12 14.44
C GLU A 234 15.26 15.63 14.02
N SER A 235 15.56 16.90 14.28
CA SER A 235 16.88 17.48 13.99
C SER A 235 18.01 16.79 14.77
N MET A 236 17.77 16.35 16.00
CA MET A 236 18.78 15.65 16.82
C MET A 236 19.12 14.28 16.24
N PHE A 237 18.14 13.53 15.75
CA PHE A 237 18.30 12.17 15.27
C PHE A 237 18.51 12.07 13.74
N GLU A 238 18.37 13.18 13.00
CA GLU A 238 18.68 13.25 11.56
C GLU A 238 20.00 12.53 11.17
N PRO A 239 21.11 12.63 11.94
CA PRO A 239 22.35 11.95 11.59
C PRO A 239 22.28 10.42 11.54
N PHE A 240 21.24 9.78 12.07
CA PHE A 240 21.03 8.34 11.95
C PHE A 240 20.75 7.90 10.52
N PHE A 241 20.15 8.78 9.74
CA PHE A 241 19.65 8.48 8.41
C PHE A 241 20.66 8.88 7.33
N ILE A 242 20.75 8.04 6.32
CA ILE A 242 21.33 8.36 5.02
C ILE A 242 20.18 8.24 4.04
N ASP A 243 19.75 9.38 3.50
CA ASP A 243 18.61 9.44 2.58
C ASP A 243 19.10 9.53 1.13
N ASP A 244 18.89 8.47 0.34
CA ASP A 244 19.14 8.46 -1.10
C ASP A 244 17.85 8.07 -1.85
N THR A 245 16.92 9.04 -1.92
CA THR A 245 15.55 8.79 -2.38
C THR A 245 15.22 9.47 -3.71
N GLN A 246 16.18 10.14 -4.33
CA GLN A 246 15.88 10.94 -5.53
C GLN A 246 16.13 10.22 -6.86
N ARG A 247 16.83 9.08 -6.87
CA ARG A 247 17.37 8.48 -8.10
C ARG A 247 16.94 7.05 -8.39
N CYS A 248 16.34 6.37 -7.43
CA CYS A 248 16.15 4.93 -7.48
C CYS A 248 14.80 4.53 -8.12
N SER A 249 14.51 5.02 -9.31
CA SER A 249 13.26 4.72 -10.03
C SER A 249 13.19 3.30 -10.62
N THR A 250 14.32 2.61 -10.74
CA THR A 250 14.42 1.26 -11.31
C THR A 250 15.23 0.34 -10.40
N VAL A 251 15.10 -0.97 -10.61
CA VAL A 251 15.89 -1.99 -9.89
C VAL A 251 17.39 -1.75 -10.04
N ASP A 252 17.86 -1.47 -11.25
CA ASP A 252 19.28 -1.25 -11.50
C ASP A 252 19.78 0.05 -10.85
N ALA A 253 19.00 1.13 -10.88
CA ALA A 253 19.35 2.37 -10.19
C ALA A 253 19.45 2.18 -8.67
N ALA A 254 18.50 1.47 -8.07
CA ALA A 254 18.53 1.14 -6.65
C ALA A 254 19.71 0.23 -6.28
N TYR A 255 20.03 -0.74 -7.13
CA TYR A 255 21.21 -1.59 -6.99
C TYR A 255 22.50 -0.77 -7.02
N ASP A 256 22.68 0.08 -8.03
CA ASP A 256 23.88 0.89 -8.20
C ASP A 256 24.09 1.86 -7.03
N GLU A 257 23.04 2.53 -6.57
CA GLU A 257 23.12 3.40 -5.41
C GLU A 257 23.44 2.61 -4.13
N THR A 258 22.78 1.50 -3.89
CA THR A 258 23.07 0.64 -2.74
C THR A 258 24.52 0.17 -2.77
N MET A 259 25.05 -0.25 -3.91
CA MET A 259 26.44 -0.68 -4.07
C MET A 259 27.44 0.42 -3.74
N LYS A 260 27.16 1.68 -4.03
CA LYS A 260 28.02 2.81 -3.64
C LYS A 260 28.15 2.89 -2.12
N TYR A 261 27.05 2.74 -1.39
CA TYR A 261 27.08 2.74 0.07
C TYR A 261 27.78 1.51 0.65
N LEU A 262 27.47 0.32 0.14
CA LEU A 262 28.04 -0.94 0.63
C LEU A 262 29.54 -1.10 0.31
N THR A 263 30.08 -0.30 -0.61
CA THR A 263 31.53 -0.28 -0.94
C THR A 263 32.22 1.01 -0.51
N GLY A 264 31.46 1.96 0.04
CA GLY A 264 31.94 3.25 0.50
C GLY A 264 32.70 3.17 1.83
N LYS A 265 33.24 4.33 2.23
CA LYS A 265 34.03 4.47 3.49
C LYS A 265 33.20 4.26 4.77
N ASP A 266 31.90 4.43 4.69
CA ASP A 266 30.97 4.35 5.82
C ASP A 266 30.13 3.05 5.78
N ALA A 267 30.50 2.07 4.94
CA ALA A 267 29.76 0.82 4.77
C ALA A 267 29.60 0.02 6.08
N ASP A 268 30.58 0.11 6.97
CA ASP A 268 30.59 -0.54 8.28
C ASP A 268 29.66 0.11 9.31
N LYS A 269 29.10 1.28 9.00
CA LYS A 269 28.11 1.96 9.84
C LYS A 269 26.70 1.49 9.57
N ILE A 270 26.38 1.11 8.34
CA ILE A 270 25.04 0.74 7.90
C ILE A 270 24.65 -0.58 8.57
N LEU A 271 23.58 -0.53 9.35
CA LEU A 271 23.00 -1.70 10.03
C LEU A 271 21.70 -2.15 9.38
N THR A 272 20.93 -1.21 8.84
CA THR A 272 19.66 -1.51 8.21
C THR A 272 19.44 -0.65 6.97
N ILE A 273 18.70 -1.20 6.00
CA ILE A 273 18.30 -0.50 4.79
C ILE A 273 16.78 -0.59 4.68
N PHE A 274 16.11 0.56 4.54
CA PHE A 274 14.71 0.64 4.19
C PHE A 274 14.55 0.92 2.70
N ALA A 275 13.86 0.03 1.98
CA ALA A 275 13.53 0.17 0.57
C ALA A 275 12.03 0.47 0.41
N THR A 276 11.68 1.57 -0.27
CA THR A 276 10.34 2.17 -0.19
C THR A 276 9.30 1.57 -1.12
N ASN A 277 9.68 0.75 -2.10
CA ASN A 277 8.80 0.08 -3.06
C ASN A 277 9.46 -1.18 -3.65
N THR A 278 8.75 -1.91 -4.53
CA THR A 278 9.26 -3.15 -5.15
C THR A 278 10.57 -2.93 -5.90
N ASN A 279 10.70 -1.91 -6.74
CA ASN A 279 11.92 -1.69 -7.52
C ASN A 279 13.14 -1.45 -6.61
N THR A 280 12.96 -0.64 -5.57
CA THR A 280 14.02 -0.37 -4.60
C THR A 280 14.34 -1.59 -3.75
N THR A 281 13.34 -2.36 -3.33
CA THR A 281 13.55 -3.61 -2.58
C THR A 281 14.37 -4.61 -3.38
N LEU A 282 14.01 -4.84 -4.64
CA LEU A 282 14.72 -5.77 -5.51
C LEU A 282 16.17 -5.34 -5.74
N GLY A 283 16.40 -4.04 -5.98
CA GLY A 283 17.75 -3.50 -6.18
C GLY A 283 18.63 -3.60 -4.92
N VAL A 284 18.09 -3.23 -3.76
CA VAL A 284 18.76 -3.34 -2.45
C VAL A 284 19.11 -4.80 -2.14
N CYS A 285 18.13 -5.70 -2.23
CA CYS A 285 18.35 -7.12 -1.93
C CYS A 285 19.39 -7.75 -2.86
N LYS A 286 19.39 -7.42 -4.15
CA LYS A 286 20.41 -7.86 -5.12
C LYS A 286 21.80 -7.41 -4.69
N ALA A 287 21.95 -6.14 -4.28
CA ALA A 287 23.24 -5.61 -3.83
C ALA A 287 23.73 -6.27 -2.53
N VAL A 288 22.85 -6.43 -1.53
CA VAL A 288 23.16 -7.08 -0.26
C VAL A 288 23.56 -8.55 -0.47
N GLN A 289 22.83 -9.27 -1.35
CA GLN A 289 23.15 -10.65 -1.70
C GLN A 289 24.51 -10.77 -2.39
N GLU A 290 24.79 -9.94 -3.40
CA GLU A 290 26.04 -9.96 -4.15
C GLU A 290 27.25 -9.63 -3.27
N LYS A 291 27.05 -8.76 -2.28
CA LYS A 291 28.09 -8.41 -1.28
C LYS A 291 28.23 -9.43 -0.15
N GLU A 292 27.43 -10.49 -0.14
CA GLU A 292 27.41 -11.49 0.95
C GLU A 292 27.18 -10.85 2.33
N MET A 293 26.31 -9.84 2.37
CA MET A 293 26.00 -9.07 3.58
C MET A 293 24.66 -9.46 4.22
N ALA A 294 23.95 -10.48 3.69
CA ALA A 294 22.75 -11.03 4.30
C ALA A 294 23.01 -11.43 5.77
N GLY A 295 22.13 -11.02 6.68
CA GLY A 295 22.27 -11.21 8.13
C GLY A 295 23.31 -10.31 8.82
N LYS A 296 24.04 -9.49 8.07
CA LYS A 296 24.90 -8.42 8.62
C LYS A 296 24.26 -7.04 8.47
N ILE A 297 23.60 -6.84 7.33
CA ILE A 297 22.75 -5.69 7.06
C ILE A 297 21.34 -6.21 6.97
N HIS A 298 20.44 -5.58 7.71
CA HIS A 298 19.05 -5.94 7.78
C HIS A 298 18.25 -5.13 6.77
N VAL A 299 17.48 -5.80 5.90
CA VAL A 299 16.71 -5.15 4.85
C VAL A 299 15.23 -5.25 5.17
N VAL A 300 14.57 -4.09 5.26
CA VAL A 300 13.11 -3.99 5.27
C VAL A 300 12.65 -3.44 3.93
N GLY A 301 11.95 -4.27 3.17
CA GLY A 301 11.43 -3.95 1.85
C GLY A 301 9.94 -3.66 1.84
N PHE A 302 9.39 -3.49 0.64
CA PHE A 302 8.01 -3.08 0.44
C PHE A 302 7.37 -3.87 -0.69
N ASN A 303 6.14 -4.36 -0.46
CA ASN A 303 5.34 -5.23 -1.31
C ASN A 303 5.75 -6.73 -1.26
N SER A 304 5.29 -7.53 -2.24
CA SER A 304 5.33 -9.00 -2.17
C SER A 304 5.52 -9.64 -3.55
N ASP A 305 6.35 -9.02 -4.41
CA ASP A 305 6.76 -9.67 -5.65
C ASP A 305 7.38 -11.04 -5.37
N GLU A 306 7.25 -11.98 -6.28
CA GLU A 306 7.78 -13.35 -6.09
C GLU A 306 9.27 -13.34 -5.73
N GLN A 307 10.05 -12.44 -6.33
CA GLN A 307 11.47 -12.33 -6.03
C GLN A 307 11.70 -11.70 -4.64
N GLU A 308 10.88 -10.75 -4.20
CA GLU A 308 10.92 -10.20 -2.83
C GLU A 308 10.66 -11.30 -1.80
N ILE A 309 9.66 -12.15 -2.02
CA ILE A 309 9.37 -13.31 -1.18
C ILE A 309 10.52 -14.31 -1.18
N ASN A 310 11.22 -14.52 -2.30
CA ASN A 310 12.40 -15.35 -2.37
C ASN A 310 13.56 -14.77 -1.57
N TYR A 311 13.78 -13.45 -1.60
CA TYR A 311 14.75 -12.77 -0.74
C TYR A 311 14.40 -12.92 0.74
N LEU A 312 13.12 -12.82 1.10
CA LEU A 312 12.67 -13.06 2.47
C LEU A 312 12.94 -14.50 2.92
N ARG A 313 12.59 -15.50 2.11
CA ARG A 313 12.84 -16.93 2.40
C ARG A 313 14.33 -17.27 2.53
N SER A 314 15.17 -16.59 1.77
CA SER A 314 16.63 -16.81 1.81
C SER A 314 17.35 -16.00 2.88
N GLY A 315 16.65 -15.13 3.62
CA GLY A 315 17.22 -14.28 4.68
C GLY A 315 18.07 -13.12 4.13
N VAL A 316 17.87 -12.72 2.88
CA VAL A 316 18.44 -11.51 2.30
C VAL A 316 17.64 -10.28 2.71
N ALA A 317 16.31 -10.40 2.70
CA ALA A 317 15.41 -9.46 3.36
C ALA A 317 14.98 -10.02 4.71
N ASP A 318 14.91 -9.17 5.73
CA ASP A 318 14.44 -9.52 7.08
C ASP A 318 12.92 -9.38 7.17
N GLY A 319 12.34 -8.46 6.41
CA GLY A 319 10.91 -8.25 6.36
C GLY A 319 10.45 -7.44 5.16
N LEU A 320 9.16 -7.56 4.90
CA LEU A 320 8.45 -6.84 3.85
C LEU A 320 7.20 -6.19 4.44
N VAL A 321 6.95 -4.94 4.09
CA VAL A 321 5.67 -4.28 4.39
C VAL A 321 4.75 -4.49 3.19
N ILE A 322 3.71 -5.28 3.38
CA ILE A 322 2.79 -5.70 2.32
C ILE A 322 1.49 -4.91 2.43
N GLN A 323 1.07 -4.33 1.32
CA GLN A 323 -0.24 -3.71 1.13
C GLN A 323 -1.28 -4.77 0.74
N ASN A 324 -2.53 -4.35 0.54
CA ASN A 324 -3.59 -5.25 0.09
C ASN A 324 -4.16 -4.81 -1.29
N PRO A 325 -3.41 -5.02 -2.38
CA PRO A 325 -3.82 -4.59 -3.73
C PRO A 325 -5.10 -5.29 -4.23
N TYR A 326 -5.31 -6.56 -3.88
CA TYR A 326 -6.55 -7.25 -4.21
C TYR A 326 -7.77 -6.51 -3.65
N THR A 327 -7.72 -6.13 -2.36
CA THR A 327 -8.80 -5.37 -1.72
C THR A 327 -8.98 -3.99 -2.37
N MET A 328 -7.90 -3.32 -2.79
CA MET A 328 -8.01 -2.04 -3.51
C MET A 328 -8.82 -2.19 -4.79
N GLY A 329 -8.57 -3.22 -5.58
CA GLY A 329 -9.31 -3.51 -6.81
C GLY A 329 -10.76 -3.92 -6.54
N TYR A 330 -10.97 -4.86 -5.63
CA TYR A 330 -12.30 -5.39 -5.30
C TYR A 330 -13.21 -4.31 -4.72
N VAL A 331 -12.74 -3.56 -3.73
CA VAL A 331 -13.53 -2.49 -3.09
C VAL A 331 -13.66 -1.30 -4.03
N GLY A 332 -12.64 -0.99 -4.84
CA GLY A 332 -12.70 0.06 -5.86
C GLY A 332 -13.89 -0.13 -6.80
N VAL A 333 -14.02 -1.32 -7.37
CA VAL A 333 -15.16 -1.68 -8.24
C VAL A 333 -16.47 -1.72 -7.46
N SER A 334 -16.46 -2.27 -6.24
CA SER A 334 -17.67 -2.35 -5.41
C SER A 334 -18.22 -0.95 -5.06
N TYR A 335 -17.31 0.00 -4.76
CA TYR A 335 -17.70 1.38 -4.49
C TYR A 335 -18.10 2.12 -5.76
N ALA A 336 -17.43 1.86 -6.89
CA ALA A 336 -17.84 2.38 -8.19
C ALA A 336 -19.26 1.99 -8.53
N ASN A 337 -19.60 0.71 -8.42
CA ASN A 337 -20.95 0.21 -8.66
C ASN A 337 -22.00 0.87 -7.75
N LYS A 338 -21.68 1.03 -6.46
CA LYS A 338 -22.58 1.74 -5.52
C LYS A 338 -22.74 3.23 -5.87
N ALA A 339 -21.66 3.89 -6.32
CA ALA A 339 -21.68 5.30 -6.67
C ALA A 339 -22.52 5.58 -7.94
N VAL A 340 -22.60 4.64 -8.87
CA VAL A 340 -23.44 4.75 -10.07
C VAL A 340 -24.91 4.94 -9.68
N ASP A 341 -25.37 4.26 -8.63
CA ASP A 341 -26.71 4.37 -8.08
C ASP A 341 -26.86 5.51 -7.03
N ASP A 342 -25.90 6.42 -6.95
CA ASP A 342 -25.83 7.51 -5.95
C ASP A 342 -25.91 7.03 -4.49
N ASN A 343 -25.54 5.80 -4.21
CA ASN A 343 -25.44 5.27 -2.85
C ASN A 343 -24.27 5.91 -2.11
N ALA A 344 -24.47 6.17 -0.81
CA ALA A 344 -23.42 6.72 0.04
C ALA A 344 -22.25 5.72 0.22
N ILE A 345 -21.04 6.21 0.00
CA ILE A 345 -19.78 5.48 0.25
C ILE A 345 -18.85 6.33 1.10
N PRO A 346 -17.93 5.73 1.88
CA PRO A 346 -16.92 6.49 2.63
C PRO A 346 -16.04 7.33 1.71
N ALA A 347 -15.59 8.49 2.18
CA ALA A 347 -14.67 9.35 1.43
C ALA A 347 -13.25 8.77 1.29
N ALA A 348 -12.90 7.80 2.14
CA ALA A 348 -11.66 7.05 2.07
C ALA A 348 -11.83 5.69 2.74
N LEU A 349 -11.03 4.71 2.32
CA LEU A 349 -10.87 3.42 2.98
C LEU A 349 -9.38 3.09 3.04
N ASP A 350 -8.88 2.87 4.26
CA ASP A 350 -7.55 2.32 4.47
C ASP A 350 -7.63 0.78 4.43
N THR A 351 -6.86 0.18 3.52
CA THR A 351 -6.77 -1.29 3.39
C THR A 351 -5.75 -1.89 4.37
N GLY A 352 -5.07 -1.05 5.13
CA GLY A 352 -4.02 -1.46 6.06
C GLY A 352 -2.75 -1.96 5.37
N VAL A 353 -1.78 -2.31 6.21
CA VAL A 353 -0.52 -2.95 5.81
C VAL A 353 -0.17 -4.07 6.79
N THR A 354 0.59 -5.05 6.32
CA THR A 354 1.05 -6.17 7.14
C THR A 354 2.56 -6.29 7.02
N TYR A 355 3.25 -6.37 8.18
CA TYR A 355 4.67 -6.74 8.19
C TYR A 355 4.80 -8.24 8.09
N VAL A 356 5.56 -8.68 7.11
CA VAL A 356 5.82 -10.10 6.86
C VAL A 356 7.31 -10.38 6.99
N SER A 357 7.64 -11.36 7.82
CA SER A 357 8.98 -11.89 8.04
C SER A 357 9.00 -13.39 7.80
N ALA A 358 10.17 -14.02 7.89
CA ALA A 358 10.28 -15.46 7.79
C ALA A 358 9.43 -16.20 8.85
N ASP A 359 9.21 -15.57 10.02
CA ASP A 359 8.50 -16.18 11.15
C ASP A 359 6.98 -16.30 10.89
N ASN A 360 6.38 -15.32 10.23
CA ASN A 360 4.94 -15.28 9.97
C ASN A 360 4.55 -15.52 8.50
N LEU A 361 5.55 -15.74 7.63
CA LEU A 361 5.31 -15.94 6.18
C LEU A 361 4.28 -17.05 5.89
N ASN A 362 4.24 -18.09 6.73
CA ASN A 362 3.34 -19.22 6.55
C ASN A 362 2.01 -19.10 7.32
N ASP A 363 1.76 -17.97 7.99
CA ASP A 363 0.49 -17.73 8.65
C ASP A 363 -0.65 -17.68 7.62
N GLU A 364 -1.80 -18.24 7.96
CA GLU A 364 -2.95 -18.32 7.07
C GLU A 364 -3.32 -16.95 6.50
N TYR A 365 -3.39 -15.92 7.33
CA TYR A 365 -3.70 -14.57 6.91
C TYR A 365 -2.67 -14.01 5.90
N VAL A 366 -1.37 -14.24 6.14
CA VAL A 366 -0.31 -13.81 5.23
C VAL A 366 -0.39 -14.54 3.89
N GLN A 367 -0.63 -15.85 3.92
CA GLN A 367 -0.81 -16.63 2.70
C GLN A 367 -2.01 -16.16 1.87
N LEU A 368 -3.08 -15.72 2.52
CA LEU A 368 -4.24 -15.14 1.85
C LEU A 368 -3.93 -13.79 1.18
N LEU A 369 -3.08 -12.96 1.81
CA LEU A 369 -2.60 -11.72 1.20
C LEU A 369 -1.70 -11.98 -0.01
N LEU A 370 -0.84 -13.01 0.07
CA LEU A 370 0.11 -13.35 -0.98
C LEU A 370 -0.53 -14.12 -2.15
N HIS A 371 -1.63 -14.82 -1.91
CA HIS A 371 -2.29 -15.70 -2.87
C HIS A 371 -3.82 -15.51 -2.83
N PRO A 372 -4.33 -14.33 -3.21
CA PRO A 372 -5.77 -14.05 -3.17
C PRO A 372 -6.61 -14.97 -4.07
N ASP A 373 -5.97 -15.74 -4.97
CA ASP A 373 -6.63 -16.72 -5.84
C ASP A 373 -7.13 -17.98 -5.12
N THR A 374 -6.75 -18.16 -3.86
CA THR A 374 -7.09 -19.36 -3.09
C THR A 374 -8.43 -19.24 -2.35
N TYR A 375 -9.19 -18.16 -2.54
CA TYR A 375 -10.55 -17.95 -2.00
C TYR A 375 -11.66 -18.45 -2.91
#